data_3b27107271b78e8c9668adf995645d64
#
_entry.id   3b27107271b78e8c9668adf995645d64
#
_cell.length_a   1.000
_cell.length_b   1.000
_cell.length_c   1.000
_cell.angle_alpha   90.00
_cell.angle_beta   90.00
_cell.angle_gamma   90.00
#
_symmetry.space_group_name_H-M   'P 1'
#
loop_
_entity.id
_entity.type
_entity.pdbx_description
1 polymer ?
#
loop_
_entity_poly.entity_id
_entity_poly.type
_entity_poly.pdbx_seq_one_letter_code
_entity_poly.pdbx_strand_id
1 'polypeptide(L)'
;MRKLSLLAVAAVIGLVGCTDPETKWLYSGSSVGLDREGWTSASPERQLGTAGNWLKSLQDKGWLNDPAITAENAELKKNAQSLTDCLNTSIEYSQDETNYLVAECVKVLGWAANK
;
A
#
# COMPACT_ATOMS: atom_id res chain seq x y z
N MET A 1 -24.47 17.90 -33.70
CA MET A 1 -24.36 17.54 -33.51
C MET A 1 -24.01 17.00 -32.92
N ARG A 2 -23.93 16.96 -32.70
CA ARG A 2 -23.73 16.39 -32.09
C ARG A 2 -22.76 15.59 -32.04
N LYS A 3 -22.05 15.31 -32.34
CA LYS A 3 -21.29 14.38 -32.44
C LYS A 3 -19.97 14.67 -32.13
N LEU A 4 -19.47 15.59 -32.34
CA LEU A 4 -18.31 15.97 -32.05
C LEU A 4 -17.98 15.84 -30.69
N SER A 5 -18.78 16.13 -29.86
CA SER A 5 -18.52 16.14 -28.51
C SER A 5 -18.07 14.79 -28.07
N LEU A 6 -18.47 13.85 -28.77
CA LEU A 6 -18.13 12.58 -28.44
C LEU A 6 -16.69 12.39 -28.35
N LEU A 7 -15.99 12.86 -29.20
CA LEU A 7 -14.64 12.72 -29.21
C LEU A 7 -13.98 13.19 -27.99
N ALA A 8 -14.31 14.27 -27.53
CA ALA A 8 -13.70 14.86 -26.39
C ALA A 8 -13.81 13.93 -25.24
N VAL A 9 -14.90 13.31 -25.17
CA VAL A 9 -15.15 12.42 -24.09
C VAL A 9 -14.14 11.30 -24.07
N ALA A 10 -13.85 10.78 -25.20
CA ALA A 10 -12.95 9.68 -25.25
C ALA A 10 -11.62 10.06 -24.68
N ALA A 11 -11.17 11.22 -24.95
CA ALA A 11 -9.90 11.65 -24.48
C ALA A 11 -9.87 11.70 -22.98
N VAL A 12 -10.92 12.18 -22.42
CA VAL A 12 -11.01 12.31 -20.99
C VAL A 12 -10.93 10.96 -20.34
N ILE A 13 -11.57 10.01 -20.92
CA ILE A 13 -11.54 8.69 -20.37
C ILE A 13 -10.14 8.16 -20.25
N GLY A 14 -9.31 8.46 -21.21
CA GLY A 14 -7.96 7.98 -21.18
C GLY A 14 -7.23 8.49 -19.95
N LEU A 15 -7.51 9.70 -19.56
CA LEU A 15 -6.84 10.27 -18.45
C LEU A 15 -7.31 9.63 -17.16
N VAL A 16 -8.56 9.33 -17.10
CA VAL A 16 -9.12 8.73 -15.91
C VAL A 16 -8.44 7.41 -15.64
N GLY A 17 -8.04 6.70 -16.68
CA GLY A 17 -7.38 5.44 -16.50
C GLY A 17 -6.11 5.52 -15.69
N CYS A 18 -5.49 6.70 -15.63
CA CYS A 18 -4.25 6.86 -14.90
C CYS A 18 -4.50 6.99 -13.40
N THR A 19 -5.72 7.31 -13.00
CA THR A 19 -6.04 7.47 -11.61
C THR A 19 -7.23 6.61 -11.26
N ASP A 20 -7.05 5.30 -11.34
CA ASP A 20 -8.08 4.35 -11.05
C ASP A 20 -8.57 4.55 -9.62
N PRO A 21 -9.84 4.81 -9.42
CA PRO A 21 -10.36 5.05 -8.07
C PRO A 21 -10.12 3.89 -7.13
N GLU A 22 -10.07 2.68 -7.63
CA GLU A 22 -9.87 1.50 -6.79
C GLU A 22 -8.47 1.41 -6.21
N THR A 23 -7.50 2.02 -6.87
CA THR A 23 -6.13 1.97 -6.41
C THR A 23 -5.63 3.32 -5.92
N LYS A 24 -6.51 4.31 -5.91
CA LYS A 24 -6.12 5.65 -5.52
C LYS A 24 -5.50 5.69 -4.14
N TRP A 25 -5.97 4.85 -3.24
CA TRP A 25 -5.47 4.83 -1.88
C TRP A 25 -3.95 4.55 -1.81
N LEU A 26 -3.43 3.78 -2.77
CA LEU A 26 -2.01 3.47 -2.80
C LEU A 26 -1.19 4.72 -3.10
N TYR A 27 -1.74 5.60 -3.93
CA TYR A 27 -1.01 6.80 -4.32
C TYR A 27 -1.01 7.87 -3.23
N SER A 28 -1.81 7.68 -2.19
CA SER A 28 -1.78 8.59 -1.05
C SER A 28 -0.59 8.29 -0.16
N GLY A 29 0.02 7.12 -0.31
CA GLY A 29 1.15 6.73 0.52
C GLY A 29 2.48 6.93 -0.16
N SER A 30 3.55 6.74 0.60
CA SER A 30 4.90 6.84 0.06
C SER A 30 5.23 5.55 -0.68
N SER A 31 5.78 5.65 -1.87
CA SER A 31 6.18 4.49 -2.64
C SER A 31 7.51 3.91 -2.17
N VAL A 32 8.24 4.66 -1.34
CA VAL A 32 9.55 4.22 -0.85
C VAL A 32 9.55 3.99 0.66
N GLY A 33 8.40 4.02 1.28
CA GLY A 33 8.32 3.83 2.72
C GLY A 33 8.46 5.14 3.48
N LEU A 34 8.33 5.08 4.79
CA LEU A 34 8.47 6.24 5.67
C LEU A 34 9.30 5.80 6.86
N ASP A 35 10.18 6.70 7.33
CA ASP A 35 10.94 6.41 8.54
C ASP A 35 10.01 6.63 9.74
N ARG A 36 10.53 6.44 10.95
CA ARG A 36 9.71 6.53 12.15
C ARG A 36 9.00 7.87 12.27
N GLU A 37 9.71 8.95 12.06
CA GLU A 37 9.13 10.27 12.18
C GLU A 37 8.09 10.50 11.09
N GLY A 38 8.40 10.10 9.88
CA GLY A 38 7.48 10.24 8.75
C GLY A 38 6.22 9.43 8.96
N TRP A 39 6.36 8.23 9.50
CA TRP A 39 5.21 7.36 9.74
C TRP A 39 4.31 7.93 10.84
N THR A 40 4.88 8.35 11.96
CA THR A 40 4.09 8.83 13.09
C THR A 40 3.40 10.16 12.77
N SER A 41 3.96 10.94 11.84
CA SER A 41 3.37 12.21 11.45
C SER A 41 2.37 12.06 10.31
N ALA A 42 2.30 10.89 9.68
CA ALA A 42 1.48 10.70 8.49
C ALA A 42 0.01 10.55 8.85
N SER A 43 -0.85 10.98 7.95
CA SER A 43 -2.28 10.77 8.10
C SER A 43 -2.60 9.28 7.99
N PRO A 44 -3.76 8.83 8.46
CA PRO A 44 -4.15 7.43 8.31
C PRO A 44 -4.15 6.98 6.84
N GLU A 45 -4.57 7.86 5.93
CA GLU A 45 -4.58 7.54 4.52
C GLU A 45 -3.17 7.33 3.99
N ARG A 46 -2.23 8.18 4.43
CA ARG A 46 -0.87 8.06 3.97
C ARG A 46 -0.23 6.81 4.56
N GLN A 47 -0.54 6.47 5.80
CA GLN A 47 -0.04 5.25 6.42
C GLN A 47 -0.55 4.03 5.66
N LEU A 48 -1.83 3.99 5.35
CA LEU A 48 -2.43 2.86 4.66
C LEU A 48 -1.80 2.67 3.27
N GLY A 49 -1.69 3.75 2.51
CA GLY A 49 -1.08 3.67 1.17
C GLY A 49 0.37 3.23 1.24
N THR A 50 1.11 3.72 2.23
CA THR A 50 2.51 3.36 2.41
C THR A 50 2.62 1.86 2.74
N ALA A 51 1.75 1.36 3.62
CA ALA A 51 1.74 -0.06 3.98
C ALA A 51 1.45 -0.91 2.75
N GLY A 52 0.50 -0.50 1.92
CA GLY A 52 0.20 -1.21 0.70
C GLY A 52 1.38 -1.25 -0.26
N ASN A 53 2.10 -0.14 -0.37
CA ASN A 53 3.28 -0.08 -1.23
C ASN A 53 4.39 -0.97 -0.66
N TRP A 54 4.55 -1.05 0.65
CA TRP A 54 5.51 -1.95 1.26
C TRP A 54 5.17 -3.41 0.91
N LEU A 55 3.89 -3.79 1.02
CA LEU A 55 3.48 -5.15 0.71
C LEU A 55 3.75 -5.50 -0.75
N LYS A 56 3.47 -4.57 -1.66
CA LYS A 56 3.74 -4.82 -3.07
C LYS A 56 5.23 -4.99 -3.33
N SER A 57 6.06 -4.20 -2.67
CA SER A 57 7.49 -4.27 -2.83
C SER A 57 8.02 -5.60 -2.28
N LEU A 58 7.51 -6.03 -1.14
CA LEU A 58 7.92 -7.30 -0.54
C LEU A 58 7.50 -8.47 -1.44
N GLN A 59 6.31 -8.38 -2.04
CA GLN A 59 5.85 -9.42 -2.93
C GLN A 59 6.75 -9.50 -4.16
N ASP A 60 7.13 -8.37 -4.71
CA ASP A 60 8.01 -8.33 -5.88
C ASP A 60 9.37 -8.95 -5.57
N LYS A 61 9.83 -8.86 -4.33
CA LYS A 61 11.10 -9.42 -3.93
C LYS A 61 10.99 -10.88 -3.52
N GLY A 62 9.80 -11.43 -3.53
CA GLY A 62 9.58 -12.82 -3.16
C GLY A 62 9.63 -13.07 -1.65
N TRP A 63 9.40 -12.03 -0.87
CA TRP A 63 9.49 -12.12 0.58
C TRP A 63 8.15 -12.42 1.27
N LEU A 64 7.07 -12.49 0.50
CA LEU A 64 5.77 -12.90 1.04
C LEU A 64 5.48 -14.33 0.62
N ASN A 65 4.79 -15.06 1.50
CA ASN A 65 4.57 -16.49 1.29
C ASN A 65 3.37 -16.84 0.41
N ASP A 66 2.59 -15.85 0.02
CA ASP A 66 1.39 -16.12 -0.76
C ASP A 66 1.11 -14.95 -1.70
N PRO A 67 1.04 -15.19 -3.01
CA PRO A 67 0.76 -14.10 -3.95
C PRO A 67 -0.62 -13.49 -3.74
N ALA A 68 -1.53 -14.20 -3.09
CA ALA A 68 -2.87 -13.67 -2.85
C ALA A 68 -2.87 -12.47 -1.91
N ILE A 69 -1.81 -12.28 -1.13
CA ILE A 69 -1.71 -11.15 -0.21
C ILE A 69 -1.83 -9.83 -0.95
N THR A 70 -1.31 -9.76 -2.16
CA THR A 70 -1.28 -8.51 -2.92
C THR A 70 -1.97 -8.58 -4.29
N ALA A 71 -2.54 -9.73 -4.65
CA ALA A 71 -3.05 -9.91 -6.01
C ALA A 71 -4.29 -9.10 -6.34
N GLU A 72 -5.23 -9.03 -5.41
CA GLU A 72 -6.47 -8.30 -5.64
C GLU A 72 -6.45 -7.01 -4.83
N ASN A 73 -6.95 -5.94 -5.41
CA ASN A 73 -6.94 -4.65 -4.74
C ASN A 73 -7.62 -4.67 -3.38
N ALA A 74 -8.78 -5.31 -3.29
CA ALA A 74 -9.51 -5.35 -2.02
C ALA A 74 -8.73 -6.11 -0.96
N GLU A 75 -8.09 -7.20 -1.34
CA GLU A 75 -7.32 -7.99 -0.40
C GLU A 75 -6.05 -7.25 0.01
N LEU A 76 -5.39 -6.58 -0.94
CA LEU A 76 -4.21 -5.80 -0.64
C LEU A 76 -4.55 -4.68 0.35
N LYS A 77 -5.67 -4.01 0.16
CA LYS A 77 -6.05 -2.91 1.04
C LYS A 77 -6.34 -3.42 2.45
N LYS A 78 -7.01 -4.57 2.54
CA LYS A 78 -7.32 -5.16 3.82
C LYS A 78 -6.03 -5.56 4.53
N ASN A 79 -5.09 -6.13 3.81
CA ASN A 79 -3.82 -6.55 4.38
C ASN A 79 -2.95 -5.34 4.74
N ALA A 80 -3.04 -4.27 3.95
CA ALA A 80 -2.33 -3.04 4.26
C ALA A 80 -2.85 -2.45 5.57
N GLN A 81 -4.15 -2.59 5.83
CA GLN A 81 -4.72 -2.10 7.09
C GLN A 81 -4.17 -2.93 8.26
N SER A 82 -4.06 -4.24 8.09
CA SER A 82 -3.50 -5.10 9.13
C SER A 82 -2.04 -4.74 9.41
N LEU A 83 -1.27 -4.45 8.36
CA LEU A 83 0.12 -4.06 8.52
C LEU A 83 0.20 -2.70 9.21
N THR A 84 -0.66 -1.76 8.84
CA THR A 84 -0.71 -0.45 9.45
C THR A 84 -0.98 -0.56 10.94
N ASP A 85 -1.95 -1.39 11.31
CA ASP A 85 -2.31 -1.56 12.72
C ASP A 85 -1.15 -2.19 13.49
N CYS A 86 -0.47 -3.15 12.90
CA CYS A 86 0.68 -3.79 13.54
C CYS A 86 1.81 -2.78 13.74
N LEU A 87 2.07 -1.94 12.73
CA LEU A 87 3.13 -0.94 12.83
C LEU A 87 2.80 0.09 13.91
N ASN A 88 1.56 0.54 13.96
CA ASN A 88 1.17 1.53 14.94
C ASN A 88 1.27 1.00 16.37
N THR A 89 1.05 -0.30 16.55
CA THR A 89 1.22 -0.91 17.85
C THR A 89 2.71 -1.09 18.15
N SER A 90 3.45 -1.62 17.19
CA SER A 90 4.86 -1.94 17.39
C SER A 90 5.72 -0.73 17.67
N ILE A 91 5.41 0.37 17.03
CA ILE A 91 6.23 1.57 17.14
C ILE A 91 6.16 2.17 18.55
N GLU A 92 5.14 1.81 19.30
CA GLU A 92 5.01 2.30 20.67
C GLU A 92 5.91 1.51 21.64
N TYR A 93 6.29 0.31 21.25
CA TYR A 93 7.06 -0.56 22.13
C TYR A 93 8.49 -0.84 21.64
N SER A 94 8.86 -0.30 20.52
CA SER A 94 10.17 -0.55 19.93
C SER A 94 10.78 0.74 19.42
N GLN A 95 12.08 0.84 19.47
CA GLN A 95 12.81 1.99 18.93
C GLN A 95 13.37 1.66 17.54
N ASP A 96 13.05 0.49 16.99
CA ASP A 96 13.56 0.10 15.69
C ASP A 96 13.02 0.96 14.57
N GLU A 97 13.73 1.01 13.47
CA GLU A 97 13.28 1.74 12.29
C GLU A 97 12.10 1.02 11.67
N THR A 98 11.29 1.75 10.92
CA THR A 98 10.05 1.20 10.35
C THR A 98 10.28 0.01 9.45
N ASN A 99 11.37 -0.02 8.69
CA ASN A 99 11.61 -1.16 7.81
C ASN A 99 11.82 -2.45 8.61
N TYR A 100 12.41 -2.37 9.79
CA TYR A 100 12.56 -3.54 10.64
C TYR A 100 11.20 -3.92 11.25
N LEU A 101 10.41 -2.92 11.60
CA LEU A 101 9.09 -3.19 12.17
C LEU A 101 8.17 -3.82 11.12
N VAL A 102 8.29 -3.41 9.85
CA VAL A 102 7.53 -4.02 8.77
C VAL A 102 7.89 -5.51 8.68
N ALA A 103 9.18 -5.84 8.73
CA ALA A 103 9.60 -7.22 8.64
C ALA A 103 9.05 -8.04 9.81
N GLU A 104 9.06 -7.47 11.01
CA GLU A 104 8.53 -8.16 12.19
C GLU A 104 7.02 -8.35 12.07
N CYS A 105 6.32 -7.33 11.61
CA CYS A 105 4.89 -7.41 11.46
C CYS A 105 4.50 -8.44 10.40
N VAL A 106 5.25 -8.53 9.32
CA VAL A 106 4.98 -9.50 8.27
C VAL A 106 5.14 -10.92 8.84
N LYS A 107 6.09 -11.11 9.73
CA LYS A 107 6.28 -12.41 10.37
C LYS A 107 5.12 -12.71 11.33
N VAL A 108 4.77 -11.75 12.16
CA VAL A 108 3.70 -11.93 13.12
C VAL A 108 2.36 -12.20 12.42
N LEU A 109 2.13 -11.56 11.28
CA LEU A 109 0.90 -11.74 10.54
C LEU A 109 0.90 -13.04 9.73
N GLY A 110 2.01 -13.77 9.74
CA GLY A 110 2.10 -15.06 9.06
C GLY A 110 2.34 -14.97 7.57
N TRP A 111 2.85 -13.84 7.10
CA TRP A 111 3.03 -13.60 5.67
C TRP A 111 4.46 -13.75 5.18
N ALA A 112 5.42 -13.96 6.07
CA ALA A 112 6.82 -14.01 5.67
C ALA A 112 7.12 -15.28 4.89
N ALA A 113 7.83 -15.14 3.78
CA ALA A 113 8.24 -16.28 3.02
C ALA A 113 9.26 -17.09 3.83
N ASN A 114 9.21 -18.39 3.69
CA ASN A 114 10.10 -19.25 4.43
C ASN A 114 11.37 -19.42 3.61
N LYS A 115 12.34 -18.58 3.83
CA LYS A 115 13.57 -18.58 3.05
C LYS A 115 14.77 -19.00 3.84
#